data_2862dc0161516940daf509f5cf58db7e
#
_entry.id   2862dc0161516940daf509f5cf58db7e
#
_cell.length_a   1.000
_cell.length_b   1.000
_cell.length_c   1.000
_cell.angle_alpha   90.00
_cell.angle_beta   90.00
_cell.angle_gamma   90.00
#
_symmetry.space_group_name_H-M   'P 1'
#
loop_
_entity.id
_entity.type
_entity.pdbx_description
1 polymer ?
#
loop_
_entity_poly.entity_id
_entity_poly.type
_entity_poly.pdbx_seq_one_letter_code
_entity_poly.pdbx_strand_id
1 'polypeptide(L)'
;MESRNRIFGAAAKEFAAKGFAGANMDRIARAARLNKAMIYYHFAGKTALYRAILSDMFGAVRAAVTAVASSDRPPDEKIRDYVAAIAREAEARPHFPPIWLREIAEGGTHVDEATLVYLRDVLGALGGIIAEGARTGRFQPLPPFMVQAGIIAPLMVFFATSRLREKIARLTRADVAALSRADVIAHIQRVTLAQLEGKI
;
A
#
# COMPACT_ATOMS: atom_id res chain seq x y z
N MET A 1 25.69 -0.87 6.09
CA MET A 1 24.21 -0.93 6.24
C MET A 1 23.59 0.44 6.56
N GLU A 2 24.15 1.23 7.46
CA GLU A 2 23.59 2.52 7.89
C GLU A 2 23.42 3.54 6.75
N SER A 3 24.43 3.75 5.90
CA SER A 3 24.37 4.71 4.78
C SER A 3 23.27 4.37 3.77
N ARG A 4 23.11 3.09 3.43
CA ARG A 4 22.05 2.62 2.52
C ARG A 4 20.65 2.92 3.07
N ASN A 5 20.42 2.66 4.36
CA ASN A 5 19.13 2.91 5.01
C ASN A 5 18.81 4.41 5.11
N ARG A 6 19.82 5.24 5.37
CA ARG A 6 19.66 6.71 5.37
C ARG A 6 19.27 7.23 3.99
N ILE A 7 19.93 6.77 2.92
CA ILE A 7 19.58 7.10 1.54
C ILE A 7 18.15 6.66 1.23
N PHE A 8 17.82 5.42 1.55
CA PHE A 8 16.49 4.84 1.30
C PHE A 8 15.38 5.65 1.98
N GLY A 9 15.51 5.96 3.27
CA GLY A 9 14.53 6.76 4.01
C GLY A 9 14.40 8.20 3.50
N ALA A 10 15.51 8.84 3.11
CA ALA A 10 15.50 10.18 2.51
C ALA A 10 14.82 10.17 1.12
N ALA A 11 15.11 9.15 0.31
CA ALA A 11 14.53 8.98 -1.02
C ALA A 11 13.03 8.69 -0.96
N ALA A 12 12.59 7.82 -0.05
CA ALA A 12 11.18 7.51 0.14
C ALA A 12 10.36 8.78 0.45
N LYS A 13 10.88 9.64 1.33
CA LYS A 13 10.25 10.95 1.63
C LYS A 13 10.24 11.89 0.43
N GLU A 14 11.34 11.98 -0.30
CA GLU A 14 11.45 12.85 -1.49
C GLU A 14 10.50 12.40 -2.59
N PHE A 15 10.45 11.10 -2.91
CA PHE A 15 9.55 10.55 -3.91
C PHE A 15 8.08 10.69 -3.50
N ALA A 16 7.75 10.43 -2.24
CA ALA A 16 6.39 10.66 -1.75
C ALA A 16 5.95 12.11 -1.89
N ALA A 17 6.84 13.06 -1.65
CA ALA A 17 6.53 14.50 -1.72
C ALA A 17 6.49 15.04 -3.14
N LYS A 18 7.38 14.58 -4.04
CA LYS A 18 7.63 15.20 -5.37
C LYS A 18 7.30 14.30 -6.56
N GLY A 19 6.97 13.03 -6.33
CA GLY A 19 6.86 12.02 -7.39
C GLY A 19 8.23 11.66 -7.98
N PHE A 20 8.22 10.69 -8.91
CA PHE A 20 9.47 10.29 -9.56
C PHE A 20 10.09 11.46 -10.33
N ALA A 21 9.35 12.11 -11.22
CA ALA A 21 9.88 13.19 -12.08
C ALA A 21 10.47 14.35 -11.26
N GLY A 22 9.74 14.83 -10.23
CA GLY A 22 10.13 15.98 -9.42
C GLY A 22 11.17 15.71 -8.34
N ALA A 23 11.50 14.45 -8.04
CA ALA A 23 12.51 14.10 -7.06
C ALA A 23 13.93 14.41 -7.56
N ASN A 24 14.78 14.90 -6.65
CA ASN A 24 16.14 15.35 -6.95
C ASN A 24 17.16 14.60 -6.10
N MET A 25 18.18 14.02 -6.78
CA MET A 25 19.22 13.20 -6.14
C MET A 25 20.10 14.04 -5.19
N ASP A 26 20.31 15.33 -5.45
CA ASP A 26 21.09 16.19 -4.57
C ASP A 26 20.31 16.52 -3.28
N ARG A 27 18.96 16.68 -3.37
CA ARG A 27 18.12 16.82 -2.18
C ARG A 27 18.11 15.53 -1.34
N ILE A 28 18.05 14.37 -1.99
CA ILE A 28 18.14 13.07 -1.31
C ILE A 28 19.48 12.94 -0.57
N ALA A 29 20.59 13.24 -1.25
CA ALA A 29 21.93 13.17 -0.65
C ALA A 29 22.05 14.08 0.58
N ARG A 30 21.62 15.32 0.47
CA ARG A 30 21.60 16.29 1.58
C ARG A 30 20.74 15.81 2.75
N ALA A 31 19.54 15.32 2.47
CA ALA A 31 18.62 14.81 3.49
C ALA A 31 19.16 13.53 4.18
N ALA A 32 19.89 12.71 3.45
CA ALA A 32 20.62 11.56 3.98
C ALA A 32 21.91 11.94 4.73
N ARG A 33 22.35 13.22 4.66
CA ARG A 33 23.67 13.69 5.16
C ARG A 33 24.84 12.91 4.58
N LEU A 34 24.80 12.67 3.27
CA LEU A 34 25.80 11.94 2.51
C LEU A 34 26.09 12.70 1.21
N ASN A 35 27.21 12.40 0.57
CA ASN A 35 27.48 12.91 -0.76
C ASN A 35 26.70 12.11 -1.83
N LYS A 36 26.51 12.69 -3.01
CA LYS A 36 25.75 12.10 -4.11
C LYS A 36 26.40 10.79 -4.62
N ALA A 37 27.72 10.70 -4.55
CA ALA A 37 28.45 9.48 -4.97
C ALA A 37 28.03 8.25 -4.15
N MET A 38 27.72 8.42 -2.85
CA MET A 38 27.22 7.35 -2.01
C MET A 38 25.87 6.79 -2.47
N ILE A 39 25.01 7.62 -3.08
CA ILE A 39 23.77 7.12 -3.66
C ILE A 39 24.06 6.18 -4.84
N TYR A 40 24.96 6.60 -5.74
CA TYR A 40 25.34 5.78 -6.90
C TYR A 40 26.13 4.53 -6.51
N TYR A 41 26.85 4.57 -5.40
CA TYR A 41 27.51 3.39 -4.83
C TYR A 41 26.52 2.32 -4.35
N HIS A 42 25.42 2.74 -3.70
CA HIS A 42 24.44 1.82 -3.15
C HIS A 42 23.31 1.46 -4.11
N PHE A 43 23.00 2.37 -5.07
CA PHE A 43 21.88 2.23 -6.02
C PHE A 43 22.34 2.75 -7.40
N ALA A 44 22.08 1.99 -8.44
CA ALA A 44 22.48 2.33 -9.81
C ALA A 44 21.67 3.51 -10.40
N GLY A 45 21.41 4.55 -9.61
CA GLY A 45 20.72 5.76 -10.02
C GLY A 45 19.28 5.90 -9.47
N LYS A 46 18.59 6.93 -9.96
CA LYS A 46 17.26 7.33 -9.47
C LYS A 46 16.21 6.24 -9.66
N THR A 47 16.19 5.61 -10.85
CA THR A 47 15.24 4.56 -11.18
C THR A 47 15.44 3.33 -10.30
N ALA A 48 16.68 2.89 -10.11
CA ALA A 48 16.98 1.74 -9.26
C ALA A 48 16.62 2.00 -7.79
N LEU A 49 16.87 3.21 -7.30
CA LEU A 49 16.50 3.62 -5.95
C LEU A 49 14.96 3.65 -5.77
N TYR A 50 14.24 4.17 -6.76
CA TYR A 50 12.78 4.21 -6.74
C TYR A 50 12.17 2.79 -6.78
N ARG A 51 12.66 1.93 -7.67
CA ARG A 51 12.25 0.51 -7.74
C ARG A 51 12.56 -0.25 -6.46
N ALA A 52 13.69 0.03 -5.80
CA ALA A 52 13.97 -0.55 -4.51
C ALA A 52 12.93 -0.17 -3.43
N ILE A 53 12.39 1.05 -3.50
CA ILE A 53 11.33 1.51 -2.61
C ILE A 53 10.01 0.81 -2.95
N LEU A 54 9.65 0.70 -4.24
CA LEU A 54 8.46 -0.07 -4.66
C LEU A 54 8.55 -1.52 -4.21
N SER A 55 9.72 -2.15 -4.42
CA SER A 55 9.97 -3.53 -4.00
C SER A 55 9.84 -3.73 -2.48
N ASP A 56 10.33 -2.80 -1.66
CA ASP A 56 10.16 -2.85 -0.20
C ASP A 56 8.69 -2.76 0.21
N MET A 57 7.95 -1.82 -0.40
CA MET A 57 6.52 -1.63 -0.11
C MET A 57 5.70 -2.88 -0.44
N PHE A 58 5.82 -3.35 -1.67
CA PHE A 58 5.02 -4.49 -2.14
C PHE A 58 5.51 -5.83 -1.62
N GLY A 59 6.81 -5.99 -1.39
CA GLY A 59 7.36 -7.16 -0.74
C GLY A 59 6.84 -7.35 0.68
N ALA A 60 6.72 -6.27 1.45
CA ALA A 60 6.17 -6.31 2.80
C ALA A 60 4.66 -6.64 2.80
N VAL A 61 3.87 -6.00 1.92
CA VAL A 61 2.44 -6.32 1.76
C VAL A 61 2.25 -7.78 1.37
N ARG A 62 2.99 -8.26 0.34
CA ARG A 62 2.96 -9.65 -0.08
C ARG A 62 3.22 -10.61 1.07
N ALA A 63 4.29 -10.40 1.83
CA ALA A 63 4.64 -11.26 2.96
C ALA A 63 3.50 -11.31 4.00
N ALA A 64 2.94 -10.15 4.34
CA ALA A 64 1.87 -10.05 5.32
C ALA A 64 0.58 -10.75 4.87
N VAL A 65 0.13 -10.53 3.62
CA VAL A 65 -1.13 -11.12 3.13
C VAL A 65 -0.99 -12.61 2.80
N THR A 66 0.20 -13.06 2.37
CA THR A 66 0.45 -14.50 2.15
C THR A 66 0.39 -15.26 3.47
N ALA A 67 0.96 -14.71 4.55
CA ALA A 67 0.86 -15.30 5.88
C ALA A 67 -0.61 -15.42 6.35
N VAL A 68 -1.44 -14.41 6.08
CA VAL A 68 -2.89 -14.46 6.35
C VAL A 68 -3.57 -15.55 5.54
N ALA A 69 -3.32 -15.61 4.23
CA ALA A 69 -3.96 -16.60 3.35
C ALA A 69 -3.60 -18.03 3.74
N SER A 70 -2.37 -18.26 4.24
CA SER A 70 -1.88 -19.58 4.67
C SER A 70 -2.27 -19.96 6.09
N SER A 71 -2.98 -19.12 6.83
CA SER A 71 -3.45 -19.44 8.19
C SER A 71 -4.61 -20.45 8.17
N ASP A 72 -4.86 -21.11 9.31
CA ASP A 72 -5.98 -22.04 9.48
C ASP A 72 -7.31 -21.35 9.87
N ARG A 73 -7.35 -19.99 9.79
CA ARG A 73 -8.53 -19.23 10.17
C ARG A 73 -9.65 -19.38 9.14
N PRO A 74 -10.93 -19.19 9.55
CA PRO A 74 -12.05 -19.16 8.61
C PRO A 74 -11.91 -18.05 7.55
N PRO A 75 -12.47 -18.21 6.33
CA PRO A 75 -12.31 -17.26 5.23
C PRO A 75 -12.74 -15.83 5.56
N ASP A 76 -13.80 -15.65 6.34
CA ASP A 76 -14.28 -14.35 6.79
C ASP A 76 -13.29 -13.64 7.74
N GLU A 77 -12.63 -14.38 8.61
CA GLU A 77 -11.56 -13.87 9.46
C GLU A 77 -10.31 -13.55 8.64
N LYS A 78 -9.95 -14.40 7.66
CA LYS A 78 -8.84 -14.13 6.73
C LYS A 78 -9.08 -12.82 5.96
N ILE A 79 -10.29 -12.53 5.51
CA ILE A 79 -10.61 -11.24 4.86
C ILE A 79 -10.38 -10.06 5.81
N ARG A 80 -10.83 -10.16 7.06
CA ARG A 80 -10.58 -9.11 8.07
C ARG A 80 -9.08 -8.90 8.29
N ASP A 81 -8.33 -9.97 8.45
CA ASP A 81 -6.89 -9.93 8.67
C ASP A 81 -6.14 -9.42 7.44
N TYR A 82 -6.59 -9.77 6.23
CA TYR A 82 -6.04 -9.29 4.97
C TYR A 82 -6.14 -7.75 4.87
N VAL A 83 -7.31 -7.18 5.11
CA VAL A 83 -7.51 -5.72 5.16
C VAL A 83 -6.64 -5.07 6.22
N ALA A 84 -6.60 -5.65 7.42
CA ALA A 84 -5.79 -5.15 8.52
C ALA A 84 -4.28 -5.24 8.24
N ALA A 85 -3.83 -6.29 7.55
CA ALA A 85 -2.43 -6.46 7.16
C ALA A 85 -1.99 -5.35 6.18
N ILE A 86 -2.76 -5.07 5.14
CA ILE A 86 -2.46 -3.97 4.20
C ILE A 86 -2.46 -2.62 4.92
N ALA A 87 -3.41 -2.38 5.80
CA ALA A 87 -3.47 -1.13 6.57
C ALA A 87 -2.24 -0.94 7.47
N ARG A 88 -1.75 -1.99 8.13
CA ARG A 88 -0.52 -1.95 8.94
C ARG A 88 0.71 -1.62 8.10
N GLU A 89 0.83 -2.20 6.91
CA GLU A 89 1.96 -1.92 6.03
C GLU A 89 1.93 -0.48 5.48
N ALA A 90 0.74 0.05 5.17
CA ALA A 90 0.57 1.44 4.76
C ALA A 90 0.89 2.42 5.90
N GLU A 91 0.59 2.07 7.15
CA GLU A 91 0.93 2.87 8.33
C GLU A 91 2.43 2.83 8.63
N ALA A 92 3.04 1.65 8.58
CA ALA A 92 4.47 1.47 8.82
C ALA A 92 5.32 2.20 7.75
N ARG A 93 4.74 2.46 6.57
CA ARG A 93 5.38 3.13 5.44
C ARG A 93 4.56 4.34 4.97
N PRO A 94 4.64 5.50 5.65
CA PRO A 94 3.85 6.69 5.29
C PRO A 94 4.07 7.21 3.87
N HIS A 95 5.17 6.81 3.23
CA HIS A 95 5.46 7.10 1.83
C HIS A 95 4.71 6.21 0.84
N PHE A 96 4.19 5.06 1.27
CA PHE A 96 3.52 4.09 0.40
C PHE A 96 2.28 4.69 -0.28
N PRO A 97 1.26 5.20 0.44
CA PRO A 97 0.04 5.68 -0.21
C PRO A 97 0.28 6.77 -1.27
N PRO A 98 1.07 7.83 -1.02
CA PRO A 98 1.28 8.86 -2.03
C PRO A 98 2.13 8.38 -3.23
N ILE A 99 3.06 7.45 -3.04
CA ILE A 99 3.83 6.86 -4.14
C ILE A 99 2.91 6.00 -5.00
N TRP A 100 2.15 5.09 -4.39
CA TRP A 100 1.29 4.16 -5.12
C TRP A 100 0.16 4.85 -5.88
N LEU A 101 -0.50 5.84 -5.29
CA LEU A 101 -1.54 6.62 -5.98
C LEU A 101 -1.00 7.33 -7.22
N ARG A 102 0.25 7.81 -7.18
CA ARG A 102 0.90 8.39 -8.37
C ARG A 102 1.23 7.34 -9.42
N GLU A 103 1.79 6.20 -9.03
CA GLU A 103 2.05 5.11 -9.96
C GLU A 103 0.77 4.65 -10.68
N ILE A 104 -0.36 4.54 -9.95
CA ILE A 104 -1.66 4.23 -10.57
C ILE A 104 -2.03 5.31 -11.60
N ALA A 105 -1.90 6.59 -11.24
CA ALA A 105 -2.24 7.71 -12.13
C ALA A 105 -1.31 7.81 -13.35
N GLU A 106 -0.06 7.37 -13.22
CA GLU A 106 0.97 7.35 -14.27
C GLU A 106 0.98 6.02 -15.06
N GLY A 107 0.00 5.12 -14.81
CA GLY A 107 -0.12 3.84 -15.50
C GLY A 107 0.93 2.80 -15.11
N GLY A 108 1.58 2.93 -13.95
CA GLY A 108 2.57 1.99 -13.46
C GLY A 108 3.92 2.06 -14.17
N THR A 109 4.28 3.22 -14.72
CA THR A 109 5.45 3.40 -15.60
C THR A 109 6.77 2.92 -14.97
N HIS A 110 6.90 2.97 -13.63
CA HIS A 110 8.13 2.58 -12.95
C HIS A 110 8.05 1.20 -12.29
N VAL A 111 6.88 0.56 -12.36
CA VAL A 111 6.66 -0.80 -11.84
C VAL A 111 7.43 -1.79 -12.71
N ASP A 112 8.40 -2.47 -12.12
CA ASP A 112 9.19 -3.48 -12.80
C ASP A 112 8.60 -4.89 -12.64
N GLU A 113 9.18 -5.86 -13.37
CA GLU A 113 8.73 -7.25 -13.34
C GLU A 113 8.74 -7.85 -11.92
N ALA A 114 9.75 -7.53 -11.11
CA ALA A 114 9.82 -8.00 -9.73
C ALA A 114 8.66 -7.48 -8.88
N THR A 115 8.29 -6.21 -9.05
CA THR A 115 7.14 -5.60 -8.38
C THR A 115 5.82 -6.19 -8.89
N LEU A 116 5.71 -6.47 -10.19
CA LEU A 116 4.54 -7.15 -10.78
C LEU A 116 4.33 -8.55 -10.20
N VAL A 117 5.42 -9.29 -9.94
CA VAL A 117 5.34 -10.59 -9.24
C VAL A 117 4.73 -10.43 -7.85
N TYR A 118 5.11 -9.41 -7.08
CA TYR A 118 4.50 -9.17 -5.77
C TYR A 118 3.00 -8.84 -5.87
N LEU A 119 2.61 -8.01 -6.85
CA LEU A 119 1.20 -7.68 -7.08
C LEU A 119 0.38 -8.91 -7.47
N ARG A 120 0.93 -9.77 -8.34
CA ARG A 120 0.32 -11.06 -8.69
C ARG A 120 0.11 -11.94 -7.45
N ASP A 121 1.13 -12.05 -6.59
CA ASP A 121 1.06 -12.89 -5.40
C ASP A 121 0.06 -12.36 -4.37
N VAL A 122 -0.06 -11.02 -4.25
CA VAL A 122 -1.08 -10.36 -3.42
C VAL A 122 -2.49 -10.68 -3.92
N LEU A 123 -2.73 -10.58 -5.23
CA LEU A 123 -4.01 -10.96 -5.84
C LEU A 123 -4.29 -12.46 -5.73
N GLY A 124 -3.26 -13.28 -5.88
CA GLY A 124 -3.37 -14.74 -5.71
C GLY A 124 -3.75 -15.13 -4.28
N ALA A 125 -3.18 -14.49 -3.27
CA ALA A 125 -3.52 -14.71 -1.88
C ALA A 125 -5.01 -14.39 -1.60
N LEU A 126 -5.49 -13.23 -2.09
CA LEU A 126 -6.89 -12.87 -1.98
C LEU A 126 -7.81 -13.85 -2.74
N GLY A 127 -7.42 -14.22 -3.96
CA GLY A 127 -8.14 -15.19 -4.76
C GLY A 127 -8.29 -16.55 -4.08
N GLY A 128 -7.24 -17.00 -3.40
CA GLY A 128 -7.26 -18.22 -2.59
C GLY A 128 -8.26 -18.15 -1.44
N ILE A 129 -8.31 -17.03 -0.71
CA ILE A 129 -9.29 -16.82 0.38
C ILE A 129 -10.72 -16.80 -0.17
N ILE A 130 -10.96 -16.10 -1.29
CA ILE A 130 -12.28 -16.04 -1.92
C ILE A 130 -12.72 -17.45 -2.38
N ALA A 131 -11.84 -18.19 -3.03
CA ALA A 131 -12.13 -19.57 -3.48
C ALA A 131 -12.42 -20.52 -2.32
N GLU A 132 -11.70 -20.39 -1.21
CA GLU A 132 -11.96 -21.16 0.03
C GLU A 132 -13.35 -20.84 0.59
N GLY A 133 -13.71 -19.55 0.66
CA GLY A 133 -15.03 -19.09 1.10
C GLY A 133 -16.16 -19.56 0.19
N ALA A 134 -15.95 -19.55 -1.12
CA ALA A 134 -16.92 -20.04 -2.10
C ALA A 134 -17.15 -21.56 -1.97
N ARG A 135 -16.08 -22.34 -1.77
CA ARG A 135 -16.16 -23.79 -1.56
C ARG A 135 -16.97 -24.16 -0.31
N THR A 136 -16.91 -23.33 0.72
CA THR A 136 -17.66 -23.54 1.97
C THR A 136 -19.04 -22.89 1.97
N GLY A 137 -19.48 -22.32 0.84
CA GLY A 137 -20.77 -21.63 0.70
C GLY A 137 -20.88 -20.30 1.46
N ARG A 138 -19.77 -19.77 1.96
CA ARG A 138 -19.74 -18.50 2.70
C ARG A 138 -19.64 -17.29 1.80
N PHE A 139 -19.00 -17.42 0.63
CA PHE A 139 -18.74 -16.33 -0.31
C PHE A 139 -19.29 -16.65 -1.68
N GLN A 140 -19.65 -15.59 -2.41
CA GLN A 140 -19.86 -15.64 -3.84
C GLN A 140 -18.49 -15.60 -4.57
N PRO A 141 -18.35 -16.30 -5.71
CA PRO A 141 -17.14 -16.22 -6.52
C PRO A 141 -17.07 -14.84 -7.21
N LEU A 142 -16.19 -13.97 -6.71
CA LEU A 142 -15.95 -12.64 -7.27
C LEU A 142 -14.52 -12.55 -7.81
N PRO A 143 -14.28 -11.75 -8.88
CA PRO A 143 -12.96 -11.50 -9.39
C PRO A 143 -12.07 -10.85 -8.30
N PRO A 144 -10.91 -11.44 -7.95
CA PRO A 144 -10.05 -10.91 -6.87
C PRO A 144 -9.61 -9.47 -7.09
N PHE A 145 -9.42 -9.05 -8.34
CA PHE A 145 -9.06 -7.67 -8.66
C PHE A 145 -10.14 -6.65 -8.26
N MET A 146 -11.41 -6.97 -8.46
CA MET A 146 -12.51 -6.08 -8.05
C MET A 146 -12.57 -5.92 -6.53
N VAL A 147 -12.44 -7.04 -5.80
CA VAL A 147 -12.41 -7.02 -4.33
C VAL A 147 -11.18 -6.25 -3.84
N GLN A 148 -10.01 -6.50 -4.44
CA GLN A 148 -8.77 -5.78 -4.12
C GLN A 148 -8.90 -4.27 -4.35
N ALA A 149 -9.50 -3.85 -5.45
CA ALA A 149 -9.73 -2.43 -5.74
C ALA A 149 -10.61 -1.76 -4.66
N GLY A 150 -11.65 -2.45 -4.20
CA GLY A 150 -12.53 -2.01 -3.10
C GLY A 150 -11.82 -1.89 -1.76
N ILE A 151 -10.75 -2.65 -1.52
CA ILE A 151 -9.91 -2.58 -0.31
C ILE A 151 -8.86 -1.47 -0.44
N ILE A 152 -8.10 -1.47 -1.55
CA ILE A 152 -6.92 -0.61 -1.71
C ILE A 152 -7.30 0.86 -1.87
N ALA A 153 -8.31 1.18 -2.68
CA ALA A 153 -8.65 2.57 -2.97
C ALA A 153 -9.00 3.37 -1.70
N PRO A 154 -9.95 2.94 -0.85
CA PRO A 154 -10.28 3.69 0.35
C PRO A 154 -9.13 3.73 1.37
N LEU A 155 -8.33 2.65 1.52
CA LEU A 155 -7.16 2.66 2.39
C LEU A 155 -6.12 3.68 1.92
N MET A 156 -5.73 3.66 0.65
CA MET A 156 -4.72 4.58 0.12
C MET A 156 -5.19 6.03 0.18
N VAL A 157 -6.45 6.30 -0.17
CA VAL A 157 -7.04 7.63 -0.06
C VAL A 157 -7.05 8.10 1.39
N PHE A 158 -7.46 7.27 2.33
CA PHE A 158 -7.47 7.61 3.74
C PHE A 158 -6.08 8.01 4.25
N PHE A 159 -5.07 7.17 4.03
CA PHE A 159 -3.71 7.44 4.51
C PHE A 159 -3.04 8.62 3.77
N ALA A 160 -3.30 8.82 2.48
CA ALA A 160 -2.72 9.91 1.71
C ALA A 160 -3.34 11.28 2.01
N THR A 161 -4.56 11.33 2.53
CA THR A 161 -5.34 12.58 2.62
C THR A 161 -5.43 13.19 4.02
N SER A 162 -4.61 12.78 4.98
CA SER A 162 -4.68 13.31 6.35
C SER A 162 -4.68 14.84 6.41
N ARG A 163 -3.72 15.48 5.75
CA ARG A 163 -3.61 16.95 5.68
C ARG A 163 -4.79 17.60 4.95
N LEU A 164 -5.34 16.94 3.94
CA LEU A 164 -6.52 17.43 3.22
C LEU A 164 -7.76 17.35 4.12
N ARG A 165 -7.96 16.24 4.84
CA ARG A 165 -9.07 16.09 5.78
C ARG A 165 -9.04 17.15 6.90
N GLU A 166 -7.85 17.45 7.43
CA GLU A 166 -7.69 18.55 8.40
C GLU A 166 -8.12 19.92 7.82
N LYS A 167 -7.76 20.20 6.56
CA LYS A 167 -8.19 21.44 5.88
C LYS A 167 -9.70 21.49 5.67
N ILE A 168 -10.30 20.38 5.21
CA ILE A 168 -11.75 20.27 5.02
C ILE A 168 -12.48 20.48 6.35
N ALA A 169 -12.04 19.80 7.41
CA ALA A 169 -12.65 19.93 8.74
C ALA A 169 -12.65 21.38 9.26
N ARG A 170 -11.54 22.11 9.04
CA ARG A 170 -11.44 23.52 9.45
C ARG A 170 -12.39 24.43 8.67
N LEU A 171 -12.65 24.13 7.39
CA LEU A 171 -13.49 24.96 6.53
C LEU A 171 -14.97 24.65 6.67
N THR A 172 -15.32 23.36 6.80
CA THR A 172 -16.70 22.90 6.68
C THR A 172 -17.35 22.50 8.00
N ARG A 173 -16.59 22.51 9.10
CA ARG A 173 -16.98 21.91 10.39
C ARG A 173 -17.43 20.44 10.28
N ALA A 174 -17.12 19.80 9.16
CA ALA A 174 -17.45 18.40 8.94
C ALA A 174 -16.52 17.50 9.78
N ASP A 175 -17.07 16.44 10.36
CA ASP A 175 -16.35 15.53 11.25
C ASP A 175 -15.42 14.53 10.51
N VAL A 176 -14.86 14.96 9.38
CA VAL A 176 -13.95 14.13 8.57
C VAL A 176 -12.57 13.96 9.20
N ALA A 177 -12.19 14.84 10.14
CA ALA A 177 -10.92 14.71 10.86
C ALA A 177 -11.02 13.72 12.04
N ALA A 178 -12.23 13.47 12.56
CA ALA A 178 -12.47 12.56 13.66
C ALA A 178 -12.50 11.07 13.24
N LEU A 179 -12.52 10.78 11.94
CA LEU A 179 -12.45 9.40 11.43
C LEU A 179 -11.15 8.74 11.90
N SER A 180 -11.29 7.80 12.83
CA SER A 180 -10.15 7.01 13.28
C SER A 180 -9.74 5.99 12.23
N ARG A 181 -8.46 5.59 12.26
CA ARG A 181 -7.97 4.48 11.45
C ARG A 181 -8.78 3.20 11.68
N ALA A 182 -9.12 2.92 12.93
CA ALA A 182 -9.87 1.72 13.28
C ALA A 182 -11.27 1.72 12.63
N ASP A 183 -11.97 2.86 12.62
CA ASP A 183 -13.29 3.00 12.00
C ASP A 183 -13.23 2.74 10.50
N VAL A 184 -12.20 3.29 9.82
CA VAL A 184 -12.02 3.09 8.37
C VAL A 184 -11.70 1.63 8.04
N ILE A 185 -10.81 0.99 8.78
CA ILE A 185 -10.48 -0.42 8.61
C ILE A 185 -11.72 -1.28 8.83
N ALA A 186 -12.45 -1.06 9.95
CA ALA A 186 -13.68 -1.79 10.25
C ALA A 186 -14.77 -1.58 9.19
N HIS A 187 -14.89 -0.36 8.64
CA HIS A 187 -15.81 -0.08 7.54
C HIS A 187 -15.44 -0.88 6.29
N ILE A 188 -14.17 -0.85 5.86
CA ILE A 188 -13.71 -1.59 4.68
C ILE A 188 -13.91 -3.10 4.87
N GLN A 189 -13.61 -3.64 6.05
CA GLN A 189 -13.84 -5.04 6.37
C GLN A 189 -15.32 -5.43 6.22
N ARG A 190 -16.24 -4.60 6.76
CA ARG A 190 -17.70 -4.85 6.64
C ARG A 190 -18.17 -4.82 5.20
N VAL A 191 -17.77 -3.80 4.43
CA VAL A 191 -18.17 -3.66 3.03
C VAL A 191 -17.63 -4.82 2.19
N THR A 192 -16.36 -5.17 2.36
CA THR A 192 -15.74 -6.29 1.64
C THR A 192 -16.45 -7.62 1.94
N LEU A 193 -16.75 -7.88 3.21
CA LEU A 193 -17.49 -9.09 3.59
C LEU A 193 -18.92 -9.08 3.06
N ALA A 194 -19.66 -7.96 3.17
CA ALA A 194 -21.00 -7.85 2.64
C ALA A 194 -21.05 -8.12 1.13
N GLN A 195 -20.05 -7.61 0.37
CA GLN A 195 -19.90 -7.89 -1.05
C GLN A 195 -19.67 -9.39 -1.31
N LEU A 196 -18.74 -10.00 -0.58
CA LEU A 196 -18.42 -11.42 -0.74
C LEU A 196 -19.57 -12.34 -0.33
N GLU A 197 -20.36 -11.96 0.66
CA GLU A 197 -21.54 -12.69 1.13
C GLU A 197 -22.80 -12.44 0.28
N GLY A 198 -22.72 -11.59 -0.75
CA GLY A 198 -23.86 -11.29 -1.63
C GLY A 198 -24.95 -10.46 -0.97
N LYS A 199 -24.58 -9.62 -0.01
CA LYS A 199 -25.53 -8.74 0.72
C LYS A 199 -25.62 -7.34 0.12
N ILE A 200 -24.73 -7.00 -0.81
CA ILE A 200 -24.69 -5.76 -1.60
C ILE A 200 -24.20 -6.06 -3.02
#